data_8098b938f6bceb511138a9d194309f38
#
_entry.id   8098b938f6bceb511138a9d194309f38
#
_cell.length_a   1.000
_cell.length_b   1.000
_cell.length_c   1.000
_cell.angle_alpha   90.00
_cell.angle_beta   90.00
_cell.angle_gamma   90.00
#
_symmetry.space_group_name_H-M   'P 1'
#
loop_
_entity.id
_entity.type
_entity.pdbx_description
1 polymer ?
#
loop_
_entity_poly.entity_id
_entity_poly.type
_entity_poly.pdbx_seq_one_letter_code
_entity_poly.pdbx_strand_id
1 'polypeptide(L)'
;MDILNTVSVKVPAFWPDSAEAWFIQTEAQFALKGVTVSLTKFYYCVSAFNQETANQVLDLIKAPPADGPYEALKRRLLKLFALDDFQRYEAISSLP
;
A
#
# COMPACT_ATOMS: atom_id res chain seq x y z
N MET A 1 -14.85 -5.59 -25.19
CA MET A 1 -15.13 -5.67 -24.61
C MET A 1 -14.87 -5.00 -23.49
N ASP A 2 -15.58 -4.67 -22.87
CA ASP A 2 -15.47 -3.85 -21.83
C ASP A 2 -15.31 -4.50 -20.57
N ILE A 3 -15.11 -5.78 -20.54
CA ILE A 3 -14.84 -6.51 -19.34
C ILE A 3 -13.64 -5.96 -18.63
N LEU A 4 -12.65 -5.52 -19.37
CA LEU A 4 -11.46 -4.95 -18.74
C LEU A 4 -11.76 -3.68 -17.98
N ASN A 5 -12.73 -2.94 -18.44
CA ASN A 5 -13.08 -1.72 -17.75
C ASN A 5 -13.77 -1.96 -16.44
N THR A 6 -14.48 -3.05 -16.32
CA THR A 6 -15.22 -3.31 -15.10
C THR A 6 -14.31 -3.72 -13.97
N VAL A 7 -13.07 -4.15 -14.26
CA VAL A 7 -12.14 -4.53 -13.20
C VAL A 7 -11.00 -3.54 -13.06
N SER A 8 -11.19 -2.37 -13.63
CA SER A 8 -10.15 -1.35 -13.52
C SER A 8 -10.06 -0.82 -12.09
N VAL A 9 -8.88 -0.89 -11.51
CA VAL A 9 -8.64 -0.41 -10.16
C VAL A 9 -7.80 0.84 -10.23
N LYS A 10 -8.22 1.88 -9.53
CA LYS A 10 -7.50 3.14 -9.53
C LYS A 10 -6.82 3.33 -8.19
N VAL A 11 -5.58 2.91 -8.12
CA VAL A 11 -4.80 3.02 -6.89
C VAL A 11 -3.98 4.29 -6.99
N PRO A 12 -4.14 5.23 -6.06
CA PRO A 12 -3.34 6.45 -6.11
C PRO A 12 -1.89 6.16 -5.80
N ALA A 13 -1.01 7.07 -6.17
CA ALA A 13 0.40 6.97 -5.83
C ALA A 13 0.52 6.85 -4.31
N PHE A 14 1.47 6.04 -3.85
CA PHE A 14 1.62 5.77 -2.42
C PHE A 14 1.87 7.06 -1.64
N TRP A 15 1.30 7.15 -0.45
CA TRP A 15 1.42 8.33 0.42
C TRP A 15 2.33 8.00 1.59
N PRO A 16 3.62 8.33 1.52
CA PRO A 16 4.54 7.99 2.62
C PRO A 16 4.15 8.62 3.95
N ASP A 17 3.58 9.81 3.91
CA ASP A 17 3.21 10.52 5.14
C ASP A 17 1.87 10.05 5.69
N SER A 18 1.14 9.23 4.96
CA SER A 18 -0.17 8.76 5.38
C SER A 18 -0.40 7.35 4.90
N ALA A 19 0.54 6.46 5.23
CA ALA A 19 0.50 5.09 4.73
C ALA A 19 -0.79 4.39 5.12
N GLU A 20 -1.24 4.55 6.34
CA GLU A 20 -2.45 3.90 6.80
C GLU A 20 -3.65 4.36 5.99
N ALA A 21 -3.78 5.67 5.78
CA ALA A 21 -4.89 6.20 5.00
C ALA A 21 -4.83 5.71 3.56
N TRP A 22 -3.61 5.60 3.02
CA TRP A 22 -3.45 5.10 1.65
C TRP A 22 -3.96 3.66 1.54
N PHE A 23 -3.64 2.82 2.53
CA PHE A 23 -4.11 1.44 2.50
C PHE A 23 -5.63 1.37 2.62
N ILE A 24 -6.23 2.23 3.42
CA ILE A 24 -7.69 2.27 3.54
C ILE A 24 -8.32 2.62 2.19
N GLN A 25 -7.78 3.63 1.52
CA GLN A 25 -8.27 4.03 0.21
C GLN A 25 -8.08 2.92 -0.82
N THR A 26 -6.92 2.30 -0.81
CA THR A 26 -6.61 1.25 -1.76
C THR A 26 -7.50 0.03 -1.54
N GLU A 27 -7.72 -0.33 -0.28
CA GLU A 27 -8.58 -1.47 0.02
C GLU A 27 -10.03 -1.19 -0.33
N ALA A 28 -10.45 0.07 -0.26
CA ALA A 28 -11.78 0.44 -0.72
C ALA A 28 -11.92 0.18 -2.22
N GLN A 29 -10.88 0.47 -3.00
CA GLN A 29 -10.89 0.16 -4.42
C GLN A 29 -10.98 -1.33 -4.66
N PHE A 30 -10.20 -2.11 -3.91
CA PHE A 30 -10.26 -3.57 -4.04
C PHE A 30 -11.67 -4.09 -3.76
N ALA A 31 -12.29 -3.58 -2.69
CA ALA A 31 -13.63 -4.02 -2.33
C ALA A 31 -14.64 -3.66 -3.40
N LEU A 32 -14.57 -2.44 -3.91
CA LEU A 32 -15.52 -1.98 -4.92
C LEU A 32 -15.37 -2.75 -6.23
N LYS A 33 -14.17 -3.17 -6.56
CA LYS A 33 -13.91 -3.84 -7.83
C LYS A 33 -13.79 -5.35 -7.70
N GLY A 34 -14.05 -5.89 -6.52
CA GLY A 34 -14.06 -7.33 -6.32
C GLY A 34 -12.69 -7.98 -6.38
N VAL A 35 -11.64 -7.25 -6.07
CA VAL A 35 -10.29 -7.81 -6.07
C VAL A 35 -10.06 -8.50 -4.74
N THR A 36 -9.92 -9.82 -4.76
CA THR A 36 -9.80 -10.59 -3.53
C THR A 36 -8.52 -11.39 -3.42
N VAL A 37 -7.81 -11.58 -4.54
CA VAL A 37 -6.60 -12.39 -4.55
C VAL A 37 -5.42 -11.57 -4.05
N SER A 38 -4.73 -12.10 -3.04
CA SER A 38 -3.65 -11.36 -2.38
C SER A 38 -2.55 -10.96 -3.34
N LEU A 39 -2.15 -11.86 -4.25
CA LEU A 39 -1.08 -11.53 -5.19
C LEU A 39 -1.50 -10.41 -6.15
N THR A 40 -2.75 -10.39 -6.55
CA THR A 40 -3.25 -9.32 -7.41
C THR A 40 -3.21 -7.99 -6.68
N LYS A 41 -3.65 -7.97 -5.42
CA LYS A 41 -3.57 -6.77 -4.60
C LYS A 41 -2.13 -6.29 -4.47
N PHE A 42 -1.21 -7.25 -4.29
CA PHE A 42 0.20 -6.96 -4.15
C PHE A 42 0.71 -6.20 -5.38
N TYR A 43 0.40 -6.69 -6.57
CA TYR A 43 0.89 -6.06 -7.78
C TYR A 43 0.26 -4.69 -8.03
N TYR A 44 -1.01 -4.52 -7.68
CA TYR A 44 -1.60 -3.18 -7.76
C TYR A 44 -0.85 -2.20 -6.86
N CYS A 45 -0.50 -2.63 -5.66
CA CYS A 45 0.23 -1.76 -4.74
C CYS A 45 1.62 -1.43 -5.26
N VAL A 46 2.33 -2.45 -5.76
CA VAL A 46 3.68 -2.24 -6.28
C VAL A 46 3.68 -1.22 -7.40
N SER A 47 2.64 -1.26 -8.23
CA SER A 47 2.57 -0.34 -9.37
C SER A 47 2.34 1.11 -8.95
N ALA A 48 2.00 1.33 -7.69
CA ALA A 48 1.75 2.68 -7.18
C ALA A 48 2.96 3.30 -6.49
N PHE A 49 4.07 2.57 -6.38
CA PHE A 49 5.23 3.05 -5.65
C PHE A 49 6.16 3.83 -6.56
N ASN A 50 6.76 4.89 -6.02
CA ASN A 50 7.86 5.53 -6.72
C ASN A 50 9.14 4.73 -6.47
N GLN A 51 10.23 5.18 -7.05
CA GLN A 51 11.49 4.45 -6.98
C GLN A 51 11.96 4.27 -5.54
N GLU A 52 11.86 5.32 -4.76
CA GLU A 52 12.34 5.28 -3.39
C GLU A 52 11.58 4.26 -2.55
N THR A 53 10.27 4.27 -2.65
CA THR A 53 9.44 3.33 -1.90
C THR A 53 9.66 1.91 -2.39
N ALA A 54 9.75 1.73 -3.71
CA ALA A 54 9.98 0.39 -4.27
C ALA A 54 11.29 -0.20 -3.77
N ASN A 55 12.32 0.63 -3.67
CA ASN A 55 13.61 0.15 -3.18
C ASN A 55 13.54 -0.32 -1.74
N GLN A 56 12.68 0.27 -0.93
CA GLN A 56 12.59 -0.12 0.47
C GLN A 56 11.90 -1.47 0.67
N VAL A 57 11.16 -1.93 -0.32
CA VAL A 57 10.50 -3.23 -0.26
C VAL A 57 10.95 -4.12 -1.42
N LEU A 58 12.14 -3.87 -1.94
CA LEU A 58 12.61 -4.57 -3.12
C LEU A 58 12.69 -6.07 -2.91
N ASP A 59 13.04 -6.50 -1.70
CA ASP A 59 13.11 -7.92 -1.39
C ASP A 59 11.75 -8.60 -1.59
N LEU A 60 10.68 -7.93 -1.19
CA LEU A 60 9.33 -8.48 -1.37
C LEU A 60 8.92 -8.47 -2.83
N ILE A 61 9.32 -7.42 -3.56
CA ILE A 61 8.96 -7.32 -4.97
C ILE A 61 9.66 -8.41 -5.77
N LYS A 62 10.93 -8.67 -5.46
CA LYS A 62 11.71 -9.66 -6.20
C LYS A 62 11.24 -11.08 -5.91
N ALA A 63 10.75 -11.33 -4.71
CA ALA A 63 10.31 -12.67 -4.31
C ALA A 63 9.09 -12.53 -3.41
N PRO A 64 7.92 -12.34 -4.02
CA PRO A 64 6.70 -12.19 -3.21
C PRO A 64 6.47 -13.44 -2.38
N PRO A 65 6.12 -13.29 -1.09
CA PRO A 65 5.84 -14.46 -0.27
C PRO A 65 4.71 -15.30 -0.85
N ALA A 66 4.83 -16.60 -0.74
CA ALA A 66 3.82 -17.50 -1.27
C ALA A 66 2.52 -17.37 -0.49
N ASP A 67 2.61 -17.03 0.79
CA ASP A 67 1.44 -16.92 1.64
C ASP A 67 1.22 -15.45 1.99
N GLY A 68 0.10 -14.89 1.51
CA GLY A 68 -0.28 -13.53 1.85
C GLY A 68 0.70 -12.46 1.40
N PRO A 69 1.05 -12.39 0.10
CA PRO A 69 2.00 -11.37 -0.33
C PRO A 69 1.51 -9.95 -0.07
N TYR A 70 0.22 -9.68 -0.24
CA TYR A 70 -0.31 -8.36 0.03
C TYR A 70 -0.22 -8.02 1.51
N GLU A 71 -0.60 -8.97 2.36
CA GLU A 71 -0.57 -8.75 3.80
C GLU A 71 0.86 -8.52 4.29
N ALA A 72 1.82 -9.23 3.72
CA ALA A 72 3.23 -9.02 4.08
C ALA A 72 3.72 -7.64 3.65
N LEU A 73 3.33 -7.22 2.45
CA LEU A 73 3.69 -5.89 1.95
C LEU A 73 3.10 -4.80 2.83
N LYS A 74 1.83 -4.94 3.16
CA LYS A 74 1.15 -3.95 3.98
C LYS A 74 1.82 -3.85 5.35
N ARG A 75 2.12 -4.98 5.98
CA ARG A 75 2.79 -4.99 7.27
C ARG A 75 4.13 -4.28 7.19
N ARG A 76 4.90 -4.59 6.15
CA ARG A 76 6.23 -3.99 6.00
C ARG A 76 6.13 -2.48 5.82
N LEU A 77 5.23 -2.01 4.98
CA LEU A 77 5.12 -0.59 4.73
C LEU A 77 4.60 0.16 5.95
N LEU A 78 3.62 -0.40 6.65
CA LEU A 78 3.13 0.24 7.85
C LEU A 78 4.22 0.33 8.90
N LYS A 79 5.06 -0.69 9.00
CA LYS A 79 6.17 -0.66 9.93
C LYS A 79 7.23 0.35 9.53
N LEU A 80 7.54 0.43 8.24
CA LEU A 80 8.56 1.37 7.76
C LEU A 80 8.14 2.82 7.97
N PHE A 81 6.86 3.10 7.84
CA PHE A 81 6.37 4.47 7.93
C PHE A 81 5.65 4.79 9.23
N ALA A 82 5.66 3.85 10.20
CA ALA A 82 5.04 4.10 11.49
C ALA A 82 5.75 5.21 12.25
N LEU A 83 7.05 5.34 12.03
CA LEU A 83 7.82 6.35 12.69
C LEU A 83 7.32 7.74 12.33
N ASP A 84 6.88 7.91 11.10
CA ASP A 84 6.33 9.19 10.68
C ASP A 84 5.08 9.55 11.46
N ASP A 85 4.21 8.59 11.68
CA ASP A 85 3.01 8.82 12.45
C ASP A 85 3.35 9.19 13.87
N PHE A 86 4.32 8.50 14.46
CA PHE A 86 4.75 8.79 15.82
C PHE A 86 5.36 10.17 15.90
N GLN A 87 6.18 10.54 14.94
CA GLN A 87 6.81 11.84 14.93
C GLN A 87 5.80 12.95 14.75
N ARG A 88 4.78 12.72 13.94
CA ARG A 88 3.73 13.70 13.77
C ARG A 88 2.96 13.91 15.07
N TYR A 89 2.69 12.82 15.78
CA TYR A 89 2.00 12.89 17.05
C TYR A 89 2.83 13.64 18.07
N GLU A 90 4.12 13.36 18.11
CA GLU A 90 5.03 14.04 19.00
C GLU A 90 5.07 15.53 18.74
N ALA A 91 5.11 15.90 17.49
CA ALA A 91 5.14 17.29 17.10
C ALA A 91 3.87 18.01 17.55
N ILE A 92 2.73 17.38 17.40
CA ILE A 92 1.47 17.95 17.85
C ILE A 92 1.46 18.09 19.36
N SER A 93 1.93 17.07 20.07
CA SER A 93 1.93 17.12 21.54
C SER A 93 2.85 18.17 22.07
N SER A 94 3.88 18.52 21.34
CA SER A 94 4.82 19.52 21.83
C SER A 94 4.42 20.93 21.48
N LEU A 95 3.32 21.13 20.79
CA LEU A 95 2.86 22.48 20.51
C LEU A 95 2.27 23.11 21.77
N PRO A 96 2.49 24.39 21.95
CA PRO A 96 1.96 25.10 23.15
C PRO A 96 0.46 25.12 23.16
#